data_77af7e2762d33516f1ff1c29ca925649
#
_entry.id   77af7e2762d33516f1ff1c29ca925649
#
_cell.length_a   1.000
_cell.length_b   1.000
_cell.length_c   1.000
_cell.angle_alpha   90.00
_cell.angle_beta   90.00
_cell.angle_gamma   90.00
#
_symmetry.space_group_name_H-M   'P 1'
#
loop_
_entity.id
_entity.type
_entity.pdbx_description
1 polymer ?
#
loop_
_entity_poly.entity_id
_entity_poly.type
_entity_poly.pdbx_seq_one_letter_code
_entity_poly.pdbx_strand_id
1 'polypeptide(L)'
;MSAPQKTTRRSLLVTSAAVLSSLALTAPVSYAAPSPSPTPSATPPANMSTVGGERLGQAGTQVNLASGVPVLPKDLSARSWIVADAESGEVLAAHNAHWRLAPASTLKMLFADTLLPKFPSATEHKVVPSDLVDVGSGSSMVGIKEGETYSVHDLWLGVFLRSGNDAVHVLSKMNGGIKPTVAQMNEHAEELQALDTHAVSPDGYDAPGQVSSAYDLTLIARSGLQKKDFREYCSTVRAKFPGETKKNKKGKKVRGSFEIQNTNRLLSGDTDVSVYQGIAGVKNGNTTNAGATFTGVAERDGQVLLVTVMNPEKSESNEVYKETAKLFDWGFKASGKVEPVGELVPPKSAVEASAQPGGSGSGSGSGSGSGEAGGSEDGSKQMVGASAEGGSSGIGIAFAVTGGLLVLLAAGAYLVNRRWPLPDLVRRRR
;
A
#
# COMPACT_ATOMS: atom_id res chain seq x y z
N MET A 1 25.14 -73.33 -48.06
CA MET A 1 26.42 -74.04 -47.97
C MET A 1 27.13 -73.57 -46.74
N SER A 2 27.18 -74.49 -45.79
CA SER A 2 28.29 -74.89 -44.94
C SER A 2 28.82 -73.82 -43.98
N ALA A 3 28.47 -73.83 -42.75
CA ALA A 3 28.84 -74.70 -41.61
C ALA A 3 30.20 -74.32 -40.99
N PRO A 4 30.44 -74.75 -39.79
CA PRO A 4 30.72 -74.00 -38.60
C PRO A 4 32.10 -74.28 -38.01
N GLN A 5 32.54 -73.56 -36.98
CA GLN A 5 33.56 -74.15 -36.06
C GLN A 5 33.79 -73.09 -34.92
N LYS A 6 33.89 -73.39 -33.78
CA LYS A 6 34.31 -74.39 -32.79
C LYS A 6 34.90 -73.64 -31.61
N THR A 7 34.36 -73.91 -30.47
CA THR A 7 34.79 -73.70 -29.09
C THR A 7 36.30 -73.88 -28.85
N THR A 8 36.84 -73.00 -27.96
CA THR A 8 37.88 -73.46 -27.01
C THR A 8 37.74 -72.76 -25.67
N ARG A 9 37.43 -73.57 -24.66
CA ARG A 9 37.56 -73.22 -23.24
C ARG A 9 39.02 -73.12 -22.86
N ARG A 10 39.38 -72.08 -22.10
CA ARG A 10 40.55 -72.14 -21.21
C ARG A 10 40.21 -71.61 -19.89
N SER A 11 40.16 -72.49 -18.92
CA SER A 11 40.16 -72.24 -17.49
C SER A 11 41.52 -71.69 -17.08
N LEU A 12 41.55 -70.67 -16.25
CA LEU A 12 42.74 -70.32 -15.46
C LEU A 12 42.31 -69.78 -14.09
N LEU A 13 42.94 -70.37 -13.16
CA LEU A 13 42.84 -70.40 -11.73
C LEU A 13 42.79 -69.07 -11.02
N VAL A 14 42.05 -69.07 -9.94
CA VAL A 14 41.93 -68.31 -8.76
C VAL A 14 43.26 -67.92 -8.17
N THR A 15 43.42 -66.60 -7.80
CA THR A 15 44.22 -66.19 -6.69
C THR A 15 43.44 -65.08 -5.91
N SER A 16 43.02 -65.51 -4.71
CA SER A 16 42.34 -64.61 -3.73
C SER A 16 43.33 -63.65 -3.15
N ALA A 17 43.15 -62.38 -3.40
CA ALA A 17 43.76 -61.31 -2.62
C ALA A 17 42.67 -60.59 -1.80
N ALA A 18 42.65 -60.84 -0.51
CA ALA A 18 41.77 -60.14 0.44
C ALA A 18 42.26 -58.70 0.59
N VAL A 19 41.49 -57.73 0.08
CA VAL A 19 41.64 -56.30 0.38
C VAL A 19 40.61 -55.96 1.41
N LEU A 20 41.03 -55.70 2.61
CA LEU A 20 40.26 -55.08 3.71
C LEU A 20 39.92 -53.66 3.27
N SER A 21 38.71 -53.46 2.74
CA SER A 21 38.14 -52.11 2.54
C SER A 21 37.45 -51.68 3.83
N SER A 22 38.05 -50.73 4.49
CA SER A 22 37.45 -49.98 5.60
C SER A 22 36.24 -49.15 5.06
N LEU A 23 35.00 -49.65 5.27
CA LEU A 23 33.78 -48.90 5.04
C LEU A 23 33.73 -47.77 6.07
N ALA A 24 34.06 -46.55 5.65
CA ALA A 24 33.67 -45.35 6.39
C ALA A 24 32.16 -45.18 6.24
N LEU A 25 31.40 -45.44 7.28
CA LEU A 25 29.97 -45.09 7.38
C LEU A 25 29.87 -43.55 7.33
N THR A 26 29.65 -42.99 6.17
CA THR A 26 29.13 -41.61 6.06
C THR A 26 27.63 -41.70 6.34
N ALA A 27 27.23 -41.31 7.55
CA ALA A 27 25.83 -41.09 7.89
C ALA A 27 25.27 -40.02 6.93
N PRO A 28 24.11 -40.25 6.29
CA PRO A 28 23.48 -39.18 5.49
C PRO A 28 23.10 -38.05 6.45
N VAL A 29 23.64 -36.85 6.20
CA VAL A 29 23.14 -35.63 6.84
C VAL A 29 21.72 -35.46 6.32
N SER A 30 20.74 -35.83 7.14
CA SER A 30 19.34 -35.51 6.88
C SER A 30 19.20 -33.99 6.97
N TYR A 31 19.14 -33.32 5.83
CA TYR A 31 18.59 -31.97 5.77
C TYR A 31 17.13 -32.09 6.21
N ALA A 32 16.84 -31.62 7.42
CA ALA A 32 15.47 -31.44 7.86
C ALA A 32 14.78 -30.52 6.83
N ALA A 33 13.76 -31.04 6.15
CA ALA A 33 12.90 -30.20 5.32
C ALA A 33 12.39 -29.05 6.20
N PRO A 34 12.34 -27.81 5.69
CA PRO A 34 11.77 -26.72 6.46
C PRO A 34 10.38 -27.12 6.92
N SER A 35 10.12 -26.96 8.23
CA SER A 35 8.80 -27.23 8.79
C SER A 35 7.76 -26.48 7.99
N PRO A 36 6.64 -27.12 7.58
CA PRO A 36 5.58 -26.42 6.87
C PRO A 36 5.13 -25.22 7.73
N SER A 37 5.02 -24.06 7.09
CA SER A 37 4.43 -22.88 7.74
C SER A 37 3.10 -23.26 8.35
N PRO A 38 2.77 -22.80 9.59
CA PRO A 38 1.48 -23.11 10.19
C PRO A 38 0.38 -22.63 9.24
N THR A 39 -0.51 -23.52 8.87
CA THR A 39 -1.72 -23.17 8.11
C THR A 39 -2.47 -22.11 8.91
N PRO A 40 -2.85 -20.97 8.30
CA PRO A 40 -3.61 -19.95 9.00
C PRO A 40 -4.82 -20.57 9.69
N SER A 41 -5.05 -20.20 10.96
CA SER A 41 -6.21 -20.69 11.71
C SER A 41 -7.49 -20.37 10.94
N ALA A 42 -8.40 -21.33 10.83
CA ALA A 42 -9.70 -21.12 10.21
C ALA A 42 -10.64 -20.22 11.04
N THR A 43 -10.28 -19.93 12.28
CA THR A 43 -11.06 -19.11 13.23
C THR A 43 -10.19 -17.96 13.77
N PRO A 44 -10.80 -16.77 13.99
CA PRO A 44 -10.06 -15.66 14.59
C PRO A 44 -9.63 -16.01 16.03
N PRO A 45 -8.52 -15.45 16.52
CA PRO A 45 -8.14 -15.59 17.93
C PRO A 45 -9.21 -15.05 18.87
N ALA A 46 -9.32 -15.66 20.05
CA ALA A 46 -10.27 -15.18 21.07
C ALA A 46 -9.92 -13.78 21.59
N ASN A 47 -8.63 -13.44 21.61
CA ASN A 47 -8.13 -12.13 22.01
C ASN A 47 -7.33 -11.52 20.84
N MET A 48 -7.81 -10.44 20.32
CA MET A 48 -7.14 -9.62 19.29
C MET A 48 -6.72 -8.28 19.88
N SER A 49 -5.94 -7.50 19.13
CA SER A 49 -5.54 -6.15 19.52
C SER A 49 -6.78 -5.25 19.73
N THR A 50 -6.69 -4.36 20.70
CA THR A 50 -7.73 -3.36 20.98
C THR A 50 -7.30 -1.95 20.56
N VAL A 51 -6.25 -1.82 19.76
CA VAL A 51 -5.83 -0.53 19.18
C VAL A 51 -7.00 0.05 18.38
N GLY A 52 -7.31 1.31 18.61
CA GLY A 52 -8.44 1.99 17.99
C GLY A 52 -9.81 1.70 18.63
N GLY A 53 -9.88 0.87 19.68
CA GLY A 53 -11.10 0.63 20.44
C GLY A 53 -11.33 -0.81 20.83
N GLU A 54 -11.91 -1.05 22.02
CA GLU A 54 -12.15 -2.39 22.57
C GLU A 54 -13.01 -3.27 21.65
N ARG A 55 -14.00 -2.68 20.96
CA ARG A 55 -14.88 -3.41 20.05
C ARG A 55 -14.14 -3.98 18.83
N LEU A 56 -13.10 -3.30 18.37
CA LEU A 56 -12.29 -3.76 17.22
C LEU A 56 -11.50 -5.02 17.57
N GLY A 57 -11.19 -5.24 18.85
CA GLY A 57 -10.57 -6.47 19.35
C GLY A 57 -11.51 -7.68 19.46
N GLN A 58 -12.80 -7.50 19.26
CA GLN A 58 -13.79 -8.58 19.36
C GLN A 58 -13.89 -9.36 18.06
N ALA A 59 -14.08 -10.68 18.16
CA ALA A 59 -14.36 -11.53 17.02
C ALA A 59 -15.77 -11.26 16.44
N GLY A 60 -15.93 -11.51 15.14
CA GLY A 60 -17.17 -11.29 14.43
C GLY A 60 -17.36 -9.84 13.97
N THR A 61 -18.58 -9.52 13.59
CA THR A 61 -18.92 -8.23 12.99
C THR A 61 -19.28 -7.20 14.06
N GLN A 62 -18.61 -6.06 14.02
CA GLN A 62 -18.84 -4.91 14.87
C GLN A 62 -19.48 -3.79 14.07
N VAL A 63 -20.68 -3.38 14.43
CA VAL A 63 -21.42 -2.27 13.83
C VAL A 63 -22.51 -1.80 14.80
N ASN A 64 -22.80 -0.50 14.79
CA ASN A 64 -23.90 0.08 15.57
C ASN A 64 -25.13 0.28 14.66
N LEU A 65 -26.02 -0.70 14.60
CA LEU A 65 -27.25 -0.63 13.81
C LEU A 65 -28.36 0.10 14.62
N ALA A 66 -28.34 1.42 14.57
CA ALA A 66 -29.43 2.25 15.10
C ALA A 66 -30.55 2.44 14.05
N SER A 67 -31.68 3.04 14.47
CA SER A 67 -32.76 3.38 13.55
C SER A 67 -32.29 4.33 12.46
N GLY A 68 -32.54 4.00 11.19
CA GLY A 68 -32.12 4.79 10.04
C GLY A 68 -30.75 4.43 9.46
N VAL A 69 -29.96 3.58 10.13
CA VAL A 69 -28.70 3.05 9.59
C VAL A 69 -29.02 1.93 8.58
N PRO A 70 -28.42 1.94 7.39
CA PRO A 70 -28.61 0.86 6.42
C PRO A 70 -28.04 -0.47 6.97
N VAL A 71 -28.75 -1.57 6.71
CA VAL A 71 -28.29 -2.91 7.07
C VAL A 71 -27.01 -3.24 6.28
N LEU A 72 -26.06 -3.88 6.95
CA LEU A 72 -24.84 -4.37 6.29
C LEU A 72 -25.18 -5.30 5.11
N PRO A 73 -24.33 -5.30 4.06
CA PRO A 73 -24.48 -6.23 2.96
C PRO A 73 -24.54 -7.68 3.47
N LYS A 74 -25.45 -8.45 2.89
CA LYS A 74 -25.47 -9.90 3.09
C LYS A 74 -24.39 -10.54 2.22
N ASP A 75 -24.00 -11.75 2.56
CA ASP A 75 -23.09 -12.58 1.77
C ASP A 75 -21.63 -12.04 1.67
N LEU A 76 -21.16 -11.32 2.69
CA LEU A 76 -19.75 -11.06 2.88
C LEU A 76 -19.09 -12.35 3.40
N SER A 77 -18.05 -12.81 2.68
CA SER A 77 -17.32 -14.05 2.99
C SER A 77 -15.88 -13.81 3.45
N ALA A 78 -15.45 -12.55 3.45
CA ALA A 78 -14.09 -12.19 3.85
C ALA A 78 -13.85 -12.53 5.32
N ARG A 79 -12.69 -13.12 5.61
CA ARG A 79 -12.26 -13.46 6.97
C ARG A 79 -12.06 -12.23 7.84
N SER A 80 -11.63 -11.13 7.24
CA SER A 80 -11.45 -9.85 7.92
C SER A 80 -11.76 -8.71 6.96
N TRP A 81 -12.45 -7.67 7.45
CA TRP A 81 -12.69 -6.45 6.71
C TRP A 81 -12.96 -5.26 7.65
N ILE A 82 -12.78 -4.06 7.12
CA ILE A 82 -13.04 -2.79 7.82
C ILE A 82 -13.52 -1.73 6.83
N VAL A 83 -14.42 -0.87 7.30
CA VAL A 83 -14.88 0.35 6.61
C VAL A 83 -14.61 1.53 7.54
N ALA A 84 -13.82 2.48 7.08
CA ALA A 84 -13.46 3.66 7.86
C ALA A 84 -13.57 4.94 7.02
N ASP A 85 -13.86 6.05 7.68
CA ASP A 85 -13.72 7.38 7.13
C ASP A 85 -12.23 7.76 7.09
N ALA A 86 -11.73 8.15 5.92
CA ALA A 86 -10.31 8.42 5.73
C ALA A 86 -9.86 9.72 6.40
N GLU A 87 -10.77 10.70 6.53
CA GLU A 87 -10.47 12.03 7.06
C GLU A 87 -10.56 12.04 8.59
N SER A 88 -11.71 11.67 9.16
CA SER A 88 -11.90 11.62 10.60
C SER A 88 -11.12 10.47 11.25
N GLY A 89 -10.98 9.35 10.57
CA GLY A 89 -10.45 8.11 11.11
C GLY A 89 -11.50 7.23 11.79
N GLU A 90 -12.76 7.64 11.83
CA GLU A 90 -13.84 6.86 12.42
C GLU A 90 -14.02 5.53 11.71
N VAL A 91 -14.09 4.43 12.47
CA VAL A 91 -14.39 3.10 11.94
C VAL A 91 -15.90 2.88 12.01
N LEU A 92 -16.53 2.84 10.84
CA LEU A 92 -17.99 2.70 10.72
C LEU A 92 -18.47 1.28 11.01
N ALA A 93 -17.71 0.29 10.55
CA ALA A 93 -17.95 -1.13 10.80
C ALA A 93 -16.69 -1.94 10.53
N ALA A 94 -16.57 -3.09 11.18
CA ALA A 94 -15.48 -4.02 10.98
C ALA A 94 -15.90 -5.48 11.23
N HIS A 95 -15.16 -6.41 10.69
CA HIS A 95 -15.27 -7.84 10.97
C HIS A 95 -13.88 -8.38 11.23
N ASN A 96 -13.65 -8.90 12.44
CA ASN A 96 -12.34 -9.44 12.85
C ASN A 96 -11.19 -8.49 12.52
N ALA A 97 -11.32 -7.19 12.83
CA ALA A 97 -10.45 -6.10 12.34
C ALA A 97 -8.96 -6.38 12.57
N HIS A 98 -8.61 -6.99 13.68
CA HIS A 98 -7.25 -7.29 14.12
C HIS A 98 -6.84 -8.77 13.93
N TRP A 99 -7.57 -9.51 13.10
CA TRP A 99 -7.13 -10.88 12.77
C TRP A 99 -5.88 -10.83 11.90
N ARG A 100 -4.79 -11.36 12.45
CA ARG A 100 -3.48 -11.42 11.77
C ARG A 100 -3.51 -12.46 10.66
N LEU A 101 -3.58 -12.00 9.43
CA LEU A 101 -3.60 -12.81 8.20
C LEU A 101 -2.42 -12.44 7.30
N ALA A 102 -2.09 -13.29 6.35
CA ALA A 102 -1.09 -12.97 5.33
C ALA A 102 -1.61 -11.80 4.46
N PRO A 103 -0.81 -10.73 4.28
CA PRO A 103 -1.27 -9.53 3.56
C PRO A 103 -1.18 -9.64 2.04
N ALA A 104 -0.40 -10.57 1.50
CA ALA A 104 0.01 -10.56 0.11
C ALA A 104 0.58 -9.19 -0.32
N SER A 105 0.41 -8.82 -1.58
CA SER A 105 0.94 -7.56 -2.13
C SER A 105 0.28 -6.28 -1.60
N THR A 106 -0.73 -6.34 -0.71
CA THR A 106 -1.19 -5.14 0.01
C THR A 106 -0.11 -4.61 0.96
N LEU A 107 0.84 -5.45 1.40
CA LEU A 107 2.01 -5.02 2.17
C LEU A 107 2.89 -4.00 1.41
N LYS A 108 2.81 -3.94 0.09
CA LYS A 108 3.52 -2.92 -0.72
C LYS A 108 3.07 -1.49 -0.42
N MET A 109 1.92 -1.30 0.25
CA MET A 109 1.54 0.02 0.76
C MET A 109 2.51 0.48 1.85
N LEU A 110 2.86 -0.40 2.80
CA LEU A 110 3.88 -0.10 3.81
C LEU A 110 5.26 0.13 3.20
N PHE A 111 5.65 -0.70 2.23
CA PHE A 111 6.89 -0.51 1.47
C PHE A 111 6.93 0.88 0.81
N ALA A 112 5.86 1.27 0.13
CA ALA A 112 5.77 2.57 -0.53
C ALA A 112 5.75 3.73 0.49
N ASP A 113 5.00 3.59 1.56
CA ASP A 113 4.89 4.59 2.62
C ASP A 113 6.24 4.87 3.31
N THR A 114 7.06 3.81 3.45
CA THR A 114 8.42 3.86 4.01
C THR A 114 9.45 4.46 3.06
N LEU A 115 9.40 4.16 1.76
CA LEU A 115 10.48 4.46 0.82
C LEU A 115 10.22 5.65 -0.11
N LEU A 116 8.97 6.00 -0.40
CA LEU A 116 8.65 7.15 -1.27
C LEU A 116 9.37 8.45 -0.86
N PRO A 117 9.47 8.79 0.45
CA PRO A 117 10.14 10.02 0.86
C PRO A 117 11.65 10.03 0.64
N LYS A 118 12.28 8.88 0.36
CA LYS A 118 13.74 8.73 0.33
C LYS A 118 14.36 9.01 -1.02
N PHE A 119 13.61 8.80 -2.09
CA PHE A 119 14.14 8.89 -3.44
C PHE A 119 13.34 9.88 -4.28
N PRO A 120 13.98 10.97 -4.78
CA PRO A 120 13.33 11.82 -5.78
C PRO A 120 12.89 11.00 -7.00
N SER A 121 11.71 11.27 -7.52
CA SER A 121 11.10 10.51 -8.64
C SER A 121 11.94 10.50 -9.93
N ALA A 122 12.72 11.55 -10.15
CA ALA A 122 13.64 11.68 -11.30
C ALA A 122 14.99 10.95 -11.12
N THR A 123 15.26 10.38 -9.93
CA THR A 123 16.50 9.61 -9.72
C THR A 123 16.51 8.41 -10.64
N GLU A 124 17.62 8.20 -11.34
CA GLU A 124 17.81 7.08 -12.25
C GLU A 124 18.66 5.98 -11.60
N HIS A 125 18.31 4.73 -11.85
CA HIS A 125 19.08 3.56 -11.44
C HIS A 125 19.32 2.63 -12.63
N LYS A 126 20.57 2.26 -12.86
CA LYS A 126 20.93 1.25 -13.84
C LYS A 126 20.89 -0.11 -13.17
N VAL A 127 19.96 -0.95 -13.62
CA VAL A 127 19.72 -2.27 -13.04
C VAL A 127 20.90 -3.20 -13.31
N VAL A 128 21.40 -3.81 -12.25
CA VAL A 128 22.44 -4.84 -12.29
C VAL A 128 21.86 -6.20 -11.88
N PRO A 129 22.51 -7.34 -12.25
CA PRO A 129 21.99 -8.67 -11.93
C PRO A 129 21.65 -8.87 -10.45
N SER A 130 22.46 -8.30 -9.54
CA SER A 130 22.23 -8.39 -8.09
C SER A 130 20.96 -7.71 -7.60
N ASP A 131 20.36 -6.82 -8.38
CA ASP A 131 19.12 -6.14 -8.01
C ASP A 131 17.90 -7.06 -8.14
N LEU A 132 18.00 -8.08 -9.00
CA LEU A 132 16.92 -9.01 -9.33
C LEU A 132 17.10 -10.41 -8.70
N VAL A 133 18.15 -10.59 -7.91
CA VAL A 133 18.35 -11.84 -7.15
C VAL A 133 17.25 -11.98 -6.10
N ASP A 134 16.81 -13.21 -5.87
CA ASP A 134 15.83 -13.59 -4.86
C ASP A 134 14.39 -13.06 -5.11
N VAL A 135 14.08 -12.61 -6.32
CA VAL A 135 12.67 -12.37 -6.70
C VAL A 135 11.93 -13.70 -6.69
N GLY A 136 10.90 -13.82 -5.88
CA GLY A 136 10.16 -15.06 -5.67
C GLY A 136 9.62 -15.66 -6.98
N SER A 137 9.80 -16.97 -7.18
CA SER A 137 9.32 -17.67 -8.36
C SER A 137 7.79 -17.55 -8.49
N GLY A 138 7.29 -17.24 -9.70
CA GLY A 138 5.86 -17.06 -9.95
C GLY A 138 5.25 -15.77 -9.39
N SER A 139 6.07 -14.87 -8.82
CA SER A 139 5.58 -13.58 -8.37
C SER A 139 5.27 -12.62 -9.52
N SER A 140 4.43 -11.63 -9.24
CA SER A 140 4.10 -10.58 -10.20
C SER A 140 5.34 -9.75 -10.56
N MET A 141 5.51 -9.47 -11.85
CA MET A 141 6.63 -8.66 -12.37
C MET A 141 6.13 -7.59 -13.32
N VAL A 142 6.78 -6.43 -13.33
CA VAL A 142 6.55 -5.43 -14.38
C VAL A 142 7.42 -5.69 -15.60
N GLY A 143 8.52 -6.38 -15.45
CA GLY A 143 9.42 -6.78 -16.55
C GLY A 143 10.69 -5.94 -16.63
N ILE A 144 11.27 -5.60 -15.49
CA ILE A 144 12.58 -4.95 -15.36
C ILE A 144 13.64 -5.77 -16.10
N LYS A 145 14.55 -5.07 -16.80
CA LYS A 145 15.65 -5.67 -17.56
C LYS A 145 17.00 -5.25 -17.02
N GLU A 146 17.88 -6.24 -16.85
CA GLU A 146 19.28 -6.01 -16.51
C GLU A 146 19.97 -5.13 -17.56
N GLY A 147 20.84 -4.24 -17.09
CA GLY A 147 21.60 -3.32 -17.93
C GLY A 147 20.82 -2.10 -18.42
N GLU A 148 19.50 -2.07 -18.25
CA GLU A 148 18.67 -0.91 -18.57
C GLU A 148 18.59 0.05 -17.36
N THR A 149 18.31 1.31 -17.64
CA THR A 149 18.16 2.36 -16.61
C THR A 149 16.68 2.71 -16.45
N TYR A 150 16.20 2.77 -15.24
CA TYR A 150 14.82 3.17 -14.91
C TYR A 150 14.85 4.35 -13.94
N SER A 151 13.90 5.27 -14.11
CA SER A 151 13.67 6.29 -13.09
C SER A 151 12.94 5.69 -11.87
N VAL A 152 13.10 6.30 -10.71
CA VAL A 152 12.34 5.95 -9.51
C VAL A 152 10.84 6.06 -9.78
N HIS A 153 10.41 7.04 -10.59
CA HIS A 153 9.03 7.16 -11.06
C HIS A 153 8.56 5.89 -11.80
N ASP A 154 9.34 5.40 -12.77
CA ASP A 154 8.99 4.16 -13.50
C ASP A 154 8.90 2.96 -12.55
N LEU A 155 9.87 2.83 -11.63
CA LEU A 155 9.86 1.73 -10.66
C LEU A 155 8.59 1.75 -9.80
N TRP A 156 8.15 2.91 -9.31
CA TRP A 156 6.91 3.04 -8.55
C TRP A 156 5.66 2.73 -9.39
N LEU A 157 5.62 3.14 -10.65
CA LEU A 157 4.55 2.70 -11.57
C LEU A 157 4.53 1.17 -11.69
N GLY A 158 5.69 0.52 -11.76
CA GLY A 158 5.81 -0.93 -11.75
C GLY A 158 5.25 -1.57 -10.48
N VAL A 159 5.55 -1.00 -9.30
CA VAL A 159 5.07 -1.46 -7.99
C VAL A 159 3.55 -1.34 -7.88
N PHE A 160 2.98 -0.18 -8.20
CA PHE A 160 1.55 0.05 -7.99
C PHE A 160 0.67 -0.59 -9.08
N LEU A 161 1.02 -0.44 -10.36
CA LEU A 161 0.16 -0.90 -11.46
C LEU A 161 0.27 -2.42 -11.68
N ARG A 162 1.50 -2.94 -11.68
CA ARG A 162 1.76 -4.37 -11.96
C ARG A 162 2.02 -5.20 -10.73
N SER A 163 2.04 -4.56 -9.56
CA SER A 163 2.46 -5.24 -8.33
C SER A 163 3.86 -5.88 -8.46
N GLY A 164 4.76 -5.24 -9.25
CA GLY A 164 6.04 -5.79 -9.71
C GLY A 164 7.01 -6.02 -8.56
N ASN A 165 7.29 -7.28 -8.23
CA ASN A 165 8.28 -7.64 -7.21
C ASN A 165 9.70 -7.32 -7.69
N ASP A 166 9.97 -7.40 -8.99
CA ASP A 166 11.22 -6.92 -9.61
C ASP A 166 11.48 -5.44 -9.31
N ALA A 167 10.48 -4.58 -9.44
CA ALA A 167 10.61 -3.17 -9.12
C ALA A 167 10.80 -2.94 -7.60
N VAL A 168 10.12 -3.71 -6.74
CA VAL A 168 10.31 -3.68 -5.28
C VAL A 168 11.76 -4.05 -4.92
N HIS A 169 12.31 -5.09 -5.56
CA HIS A 169 13.68 -5.54 -5.32
C HIS A 169 14.70 -4.46 -5.73
N VAL A 170 14.55 -3.85 -6.91
CA VAL A 170 15.42 -2.75 -7.34
C VAL A 170 15.39 -1.59 -6.33
N LEU A 171 14.21 -1.11 -5.95
CA LEU A 171 14.06 -0.03 -4.96
C LEU A 171 14.64 -0.41 -3.59
N SER A 172 14.48 -1.67 -3.16
CA SER A 172 15.07 -2.17 -1.93
C SER A 172 16.60 -2.20 -2.00
N LYS A 173 17.18 -2.58 -3.15
CA LYS A 173 18.65 -2.54 -3.34
C LYS A 173 19.17 -1.11 -3.32
N MET A 174 18.46 -0.15 -3.92
CA MET A 174 18.78 1.27 -3.80
C MET A 174 18.74 1.76 -2.34
N ASN A 175 17.89 1.17 -1.49
CA ASN A 175 17.77 1.46 -0.06
C ASN A 175 18.76 0.67 0.83
N GLY A 176 19.80 0.08 0.25
CA GLY A 176 20.80 -0.69 0.99
C GLY A 176 20.51 -2.18 1.10
N GLY A 177 19.46 -2.68 0.44
CA GLY A 177 19.10 -4.10 0.36
C GLY A 177 17.78 -4.48 1.06
N ILE A 178 17.40 -5.74 0.91
CA ILE A 178 16.15 -6.29 1.43
C ILE A 178 16.06 -6.18 2.97
N LYS A 179 17.10 -6.64 3.68
CA LYS A 179 17.08 -6.65 5.16
C LYS A 179 16.92 -5.26 5.78
N PRO A 180 17.72 -4.23 5.41
CA PRO A 180 17.50 -2.87 5.91
C PRO A 180 16.13 -2.31 5.55
N THR A 181 15.63 -2.62 4.37
CA THR A 181 14.30 -2.17 3.93
C THR A 181 13.19 -2.77 4.81
N VAL A 182 13.23 -4.08 5.05
CA VAL A 182 12.27 -4.77 5.93
C VAL A 182 12.33 -4.24 7.36
N ALA A 183 13.54 -4.00 7.89
CA ALA A 183 13.70 -3.40 9.23
C ALA A 183 12.99 -2.04 9.31
N GLN A 184 13.23 -1.16 8.33
CA GLN A 184 12.58 0.16 8.26
C GLN A 184 11.07 0.09 8.05
N MET A 185 10.58 -0.90 7.30
CA MET A 185 9.13 -1.14 7.17
C MET A 185 8.51 -1.51 8.52
N ASN A 186 9.15 -2.38 9.30
CA ASN A 186 8.65 -2.76 10.61
C ASN A 186 8.72 -1.59 11.61
N GLU A 187 9.78 -0.79 11.60
CA GLU A 187 9.88 0.45 12.39
C GLU A 187 8.76 1.43 12.02
N HIS A 188 8.49 1.57 10.72
CA HIS A 188 7.41 2.45 10.25
C HIS A 188 6.01 1.91 10.62
N ALA A 189 5.80 0.59 10.59
CA ALA A 189 4.57 -0.03 11.06
C ALA A 189 4.34 0.25 12.55
N GLU A 190 5.40 0.16 13.39
CA GLU A 190 5.32 0.51 14.80
C GLU A 190 5.03 2.00 15.02
N GLU A 191 5.63 2.89 14.24
CA GLU A 191 5.35 4.33 14.28
C GLU A 191 3.88 4.62 13.96
N LEU A 192 3.32 3.93 12.97
CA LEU A 192 1.90 4.03 12.61
C LEU A 192 0.96 3.36 13.61
N GLN A 193 1.47 2.69 14.63
CA GLN A 193 0.71 1.82 15.54
C GLN A 193 0.03 0.63 14.85
N ALA A 194 0.53 0.20 13.70
CA ALA A 194 0.11 -0.99 12.96
C ALA A 194 0.74 -2.25 13.58
N LEU A 195 0.33 -2.60 14.81
CA LEU A 195 1.01 -3.55 15.69
C LEU A 195 0.72 -5.04 15.38
N ASP A 196 -0.24 -5.32 14.50
CA ASP A 196 -0.48 -6.65 13.96
C ASP A 196 0.39 -6.96 12.74
N THR A 197 1.12 -5.95 12.23
CA THR A 197 1.92 -6.07 11.02
C THR A 197 3.34 -6.50 11.34
N HIS A 198 3.79 -7.56 10.68
CA HIS A 198 5.18 -7.97 10.66
C HIS A 198 5.61 -8.30 9.24
N ALA A 199 6.46 -7.47 8.66
CA ALA A 199 7.05 -7.69 7.34
C ALA A 199 8.27 -8.60 7.46
N VAL A 200 8.36 -9.61 6.58
CA VAL A 200 9.51 -10.51 6.40
C VAL A 200 10.14 -10.29 5.02
N SER A 201 9.31 -9.96 4.02
CA SER A 201 9.73 -9.52 2.70
C SER A 201 9.14 -8.15 2.39
N PRO A 202 9.77 -7.33 1.51
CA PRO A 202 9.26 -6.00 1.21
C PRO A 202 8.07 -6.01 0.24
N ASP A 203 7.85 -7.13 -0.45
CA ASP A 203 6.91 -7.26 -1.56
C ASP A 203 5.59 -7.97 -1.20
N GLY A 204 5.52 -8.56 0.00
CA GLY A 204 4.35 -9.31 0.45
C GLY A 204 4.27 -10.73 -0.10
N TYR A 205 5.36 -11.27 -0.67
CA TYR A 205 5.43 -12.68 -1.03
C TYR A 205 5.30 -13.56 0.20
N ASP A 206 4.70 -14.75 0.05
CA ASP A 206 4.47 -15.66 1.18
C ASP A 206 5.77 -15.99 1.92
N ALA A 207 5.81 -15.67 3.19
CA ALA A 207 6.93 -15.95 4.08
C ALA A 207 6.43 -16.32 5.48
N PRO A 208 7.09 -17.28 6.16
CA PRO A 208 6.74 -17.63 7.54
C PRO A 208 6.80 -16.41 8.46
N GLY A 209 5.71 -16.15 9.19
CA GLY A 209 5.61 -15.03 10.11
C GLY A 209 5.23 -13.69 9.48
N GLN A 210 5.09 -13.60 8.15
CA GLN A 210 4.62 -12.38 7.50
C GLN A 210 3.10 -12.24 7.64
N VAL A 211 2.68 -11.24 8.40
CA VAL A 211 1.27 -11.01 8.75
C VAL A 211 0.93 -9.52 8.75
N SER A 212 -0.36 -9.24 8.66
CA SER A 212 -0.96 -7.92 8.90
C SER A 212 -2.43 -8.13 9.27
N SER A 213 -3.17 -7.06 9.55
CA SER A 213 -4.61 -7.09 9.78
C SER A 213 -5.34 -6.10 8.87
N ALA A 214 -6.66 -6.23 8.76
CA ALA A 214 -7.45 -5.25 8.00
C ALA A 214 -7.34 -3.86 8.61
N TYR A 215 -7.28 -3.77 9.93
CA TYR A 215 -7.06 -2.52 10.65
C TYR A 215 -5.72 -1.89 10.28
N ASP A 216 -4.63 -2.64 10.39
CA ASP A 216 -3.28 -2.13 10.12
C ASP A 216 -3.10 -1.72 8.65
N LEU A 217 -3.59 -2.54 7.70
CA LEU A 217 -3.53 -2.19 6.28
C LEU A 217 -4.30 -0.89 5.99
N THR A 218 -5.37 -0.61 6.74
CA THR A 218 -6.12 0.63 6.61
C THR A 218 -5.37 1.82 7.21
N LEU A 219 -4.69 1.67 8.35
CA LEU A 219 -3.78 2.67 8.91
C LEU A 219 -2.65 3.01 7.94
N ILE A 220 -2.00 1.99 7.39
CA ILE A 220 -0.91 2.13 6.40
C ILE A 220 -1.40 2.86 5.15
N ALA A 221 -2.58 2.49 4.64
CA ALA A 221 -3.17 3.17 3.49
C ALA A 221 -3.48 4.64 3.79
N ARG A 222 -4.06 4.94 4.98
CA ARG A 222 -4.35 6.30 5.42
C ARG A 222 -3.09 7.16 5.49
N SER A 223 -1.99 6.62 6.02
CA SER A 223 -0.68 7.30 6.07
C SER A 223 -0.12 7.54 4.66
N GLY A 224 -0.09 6.52 3.82
CA GLY A 224 0.40 6.61 2.44
C GLY A 224 -0.36 7.66 1.64
N LEU A 225 -1.67 7.73 1.78
CA LEU A 225 -2.53 8.71 1.10
C LEU A 225 -2.29 10.17 1.52
N GLN A 226 -1.57 10.44 2.61
CA GLN A 226 -1.11 11.80 2.92
C GLN A 226 -0.03 12.26 1.92
N LYS A 227 0.69 11.35 1.28
CA LYS A 227 1.76 11.64 0.32
C LYS A 227 1.20 11.79 -1.10
N LYS A 228 1.51 12.91 -1.76
CA LYS A 228 1.04 13.21 -3.12
C LYS A 228 1.41 12.09 -4.11
N ASP A 229 2.67 11.67 -4.08
CA ASP A 229 3.20 10.67 -5.02
C ASP A 229 2.51 9.32 -4.84
N PHE A 230 2.23 8.93 -3.59
CA PHE A 230 1.48 7.71 -3.29
C PHE A 230 0.09 7.75 -3.93
N ARG A 231 -0.65 8.87 -3.78
CA ARG A 231 -1.97 9.06 -4.40
C ARG A 231 -1.89 8.98 -5.93
N GLU A 232 -0.89 9.61 -6.52
CA GLU A 232 -0.69 9.62 -7.98
C GLU A 232 -0.46 8.20 -8.50
N TYR A 233 0.47 7.44 -7.89
CA TYR A 233 0.77 6.09 -8.35
C TYR A 233 -0.40 5.13 -8.15
N CYS A 234 -1.06 5.14 -6.99
CA CYS A 234 -2.13 4.19 -6.71
C CYS A 234 -3.40 4.43 -7.53
N SER A 235 -3.66 5.68 -7.97
CA SER A 235 -4.81 6.05 -8.81
C SER A 235 -4.54 5.96 -10.31
N THR A 236 -3.28 5.76 -10.72
CA THR A 236 -2.92 5.64 -12.14
C THR A 236 -3.48 4.34 -12.74
N VAL A 237 -4.33 4.47 -13.78
CA VAL A 237 -4.97 3.32 -14.46
C VAL A 237 -4.01 2.65 -15.44
N ARG A 238 -3.32 3.45 -16.27
CA ARG A 238 -2.39 2.98 -17.32
C ARG A 238 -1.20 3.91 -17.43
N ALA A 239 -0.05 3.33 -17.78
CA ALA A 239 1.16 4.09 -18.03
C ALA A 239 2.00 3.41 -19.12
N LYS A 240 2.84 4.20 -19.81
CA LYS A 240 3.91 3.65 -20.64
C LYS A 240 5.07 3.28 -19.74
N PHE A 241 5.56 2.06 -19.88
CA PHE A 241 6.69 1.55 -19.13
C PHE A 241 7.91 1.36 -20.06
N PRO A 242 9.12 1.77 -19.65
CA PRO A 242 10.31 1.61 -20.48
C PRO A 242 10.66 0.13 -20.69
N GLY A 243 10.85 -0.25 -21.93
CA GLY A 243 11.21 -1.61 -22.33
C GLY A 243 12.71 -1.78 -22.52
N GLU A 244 13.07 -2.82 -23.26
CA GLU A 244 14.45 -3.18 -23.59
C GLU A 244 14.99 -2.33 -24.75
N THR A 245 16.27 -2.00 -24.70
CA THR A 245 17.01 -1.33 -25.78
C THR A 245 17.41 -2.35 -26.84
N LYS A 246 16.87 -2.21 -28.05
CA LYS A 246 17.18 -3.06 -29.21
C LYS A 246 17.76 -2.27 -30.36
N LYS A 247 18.56 -2.93 -31.21
CA LYS A 247 18.99 -2.34 -32.46
C LYS A 247 17.85 -2.36 -33.48
N ASN A 248 17.52 -1.22 -34.05
CA ASN A 248 16.55 -1.13 -35.13
C ASN A 248 17.18 -1.61 -36.48
N LYS A 249 16.37 -1.66 -37.55
CA LYS A 249 16.82 -2.09 -38.89
C LYS A 249 18.04 -1.31 -39.44
N LYS A 250 18.30 -0.11 -38.91
CA LYS A 250 19.45 0.74 -39.29
C LYS A 250 20.61 0.57 -38.32
N GLY A 251 20.61 -0.42 -37.42
CA GLY A 251 21.67 -0.68 -36.45
C GLY A 251 21.72 0.31 -35.26
N LYS A 252 20.84 1.32 -35.20
CA LYS A 252 20.75 2.28 -34.09
C LYS A 252 20.08 1.65 -32.88
N LYS A 253 20.66 1.81 -31.69
CA LYS A 253 20.03 1.43 -30.43
C LYS A 253 18.80 2.31 -30.17
N VAL A 254 17.65 1.69 -29.93
CA VAL A 254 16.38 2.37 -29.61
C VAL A 254 15.74 1.64 -28.43
N ARG A 255 15.40 2.40 -27.39
CA ARG A 255 14.67 1.86 -26.26
C ARG A 255 13.18 1.73 -26.63
N GLY A 256 12.63 0.54 -26.46
CA GLY A 256 11.20 0.27 -26.59
C GLY A 256 10.40 0.77 -25.39
N SER A 257 9.10 0.74 -25.51
CA SER A 257 8.16 0.93 -24.38
C SER A 257 6.93 0.05 -24.59
N PHE A 258 6.23 -0.26 -23.53
CA PHE A 258 4.96 -0.99 -23.55
C PHE A 258 4.00 -0.39 -22.54
N GLU A 259 2.71 -0.62 -22.73
CA GLU A 259 1.69 -0.16 -21.78
C GLU A 259 1.57 -1.13 -20.62
N ILE A 260 1.48 -0.61 -19.41
CA ILE A 260 1.10 -1.34 -18.20
C ILE A 260 -0.22 -0.81 -17.67
N GLN A 261 -1.06 -1.71 -17.16
CA GLN A 261 -2.37 -1.39 -16.60
C GLN A 261 -2.41 -1.79 -15.12
N ASN A 262 -3.08 -0.98 -14.31
CA ASN A 262 -3.30 -1.26 -12.91
C ASN A 262 -4.14 -2.53 -12.73
N THR A 263 -3.70 -3.39 -11.83
CA THR A 263 -4.37 -4.66 -11.52
C THR A 263 -5.53 -4.51 -10.53
N ASN A 264 -5.76 -3.31 -10.00
CA ASN A 264 -6.95 -2.98 -9.23
C ASN A 264 -8.19 -2.98 -10.13
N ARG A 265 -9.07 -3.99 -9.96
CA ARG A 265 -10.23 -4.18 -10.83
C ARG A 265 -11.35 -3.17 -10.59
N LEU A 266 -11.46 -2.58 -9.40
CA LEU A 266 -12.38 -1.48 -9.20
C LEU A 266 -11.95 -0.22 -9.95
N LEU A 267 -10.63 -0.05 -10.21
CA LEU A 267 -10.08 1.09 -10.94
C LEU A 267 -10.03 0.85 -12.46
N SER A 268 -9.69 -0.36 -12.89
CA SER A 268 -9.48 -0.70 -14.31
C SER A 268 -10.67 -1.41 -14.97
N GLY A 269 -11.59 -1.94 -14.19
CA GLY A 269 -12.65 -2.84 -14.65
C GLY A 269 -12.16 -4.28 -14.91
N ASP A 270 -13.11 -5.21 -14.98
CA ASP A 270 -12.93 -6.59 -15.44
C ASP A 270 -14.27 -7.09 -16.02
N THR A 271 -14.32 -8.33 -16.53
CA THR A 271 -15.51 -8.94 -17.15
C THR A 271 -16.74 -8.93 -16.24
N ASP A 272 -16.53 -9.14 -14.93
CA ASP A 272 -17.58 -9.24 -13.91
C ASP A 272 -17.48 -8.15 -12.82
N VAL A 273 -16.62 -7.14 -13.03
CA VAL A 273 -16.41 -5.99 -12.13
C VAL A 273 -16.36 -4.71 -12.94
N SER A 274 -17.37 -3.87 -12.77
CA SER A 274 -17.37 -2.53 -13.34
C SER A 274 -16.41 -1.61 -12.59
N VAL A 275 -15.88 -0.60 -13.29
CA VAL A 275 -15.16 0.50 -12.64
C VAL A 275 -16.07 1.12 -11.58
N TYR A 276 -15.57 1.19 -10.33
CA TYR A 276 -16.34 1.70 -9.22
C TYR A 276 -16.30 3.23 -9.19
N GLN A 277 -17.46 3.87 -9.07
CA GLN A 277 -17.54 5.32 -9.05
C GLN A 277 -16.82 5.91 -7.84
N GLY A 278 -15.89 6.84 -8.09
CA GLY A 278 -15.14 7.53 -7.05
C GLY A 278 -13.89 6.79 -6.57
N ILE A 279 -13.59 5.58 -7.09
CA ILE A 279 -12.39 4.84 -6.70
C ILE A 279 -11.11 5.61 -7.07
N ALA A 280 -10.17 5.71 -6.12
CA ALA A 280 -8.89 6.41 -6.30
C ALA A 280 -7.65 5.54 -5.90
N GLY A 281 -7.83 4.26 -5.74
CA GLY A 281 -6.76 3.32 -5.38
C GLY A 281 -7.29 2.21 -4.48
N VAL A 282 -6.49 1.47 -3.67
CA VAL A 282 -5.08 1.69 -3.36
C VAL A 282 -4.25 0.50 -3.88
N LYS A 283 -4.41 -0.70 -3.28
CA LYS A 283 -3.59 -1.87 -3.61
C LYS A 283 -4.34 -3.18 -3.45
N ASN A 284 -4.11 -4.08 -4.39
CA ASN A 284 -4.57 -5.47 -4.36
C ASN A 284 -3.42 -6.44 -4.10
N GLY A 285 -3.75 -7.62 -3.58
CA GLY A 285 -2.83 -8.74 -3.40
C GLY A 285 -3.50 -10.07 -3.62
N ASN A 286 -2.70 -11.08 -3.96
CA ASN A 286 -3.12 -12.46 -4.02
C ASN A 286 -1.88 -13.36 -3.91
N THR A 287 -1.89 -14.29 -2.96
CA THR A 287 -0.89 -15.35 -2.80
C THR A 287 -1.58 -16.63 -2.35
N THR A 288 -0.84 -17.73 -2.32
CA THR A 288 -1.39 -19.02 -1.87
C THR A 288 -1.87 -18.96 -0.42
N ASN A 289 -1.11 -18.31 0.47
CA ASN A 289 -1.43 -18.27 1.89
C ASN A 289 -2.48 -17.18 2.21
N ALA A 290 -2.43 -16.04 1.51
CA ALA A 290 -3.32 -14.92 1.77
C ALA A 290 -4.71 -15.07 1.14
N GLY A 291 -4.82 -15.84 0.03
CA GLY A 291 -5.96 -15.64 -0.86
C GLY A 291 -5.95 -14.21 -1.43
N ALA A 292 -7.11 -13.72 -1.85
CA ALA A 292 -7.25 -12.37 -2.35
C ALA A 292 -7.33 -11.34 -1.20
N THR A 293 -6.61 -10.23 -1.34
CA THR A 293 -6.63 -9.09 -0.41
C THR A 293 -6.78 -7.79 -1.20
N PHE A 294 -7.46 -6.82 -0.62
CA PHE A 294 -7.62 -5.50 -1.24
C PHE A 294 -7.80 -4.41 -0.20
N THR A 295 -7.11 -3.30 -0.37
CA THR A 295 -7.40 -2.03 0.30
C THR A 295 -7.77 -1.01 -0.76
N GLY A 296 -8.96 -0.43 -0.63
CA GLY A 296 -9.50 0.57 -1.53
C GLY A 296 -9.73 1.91 -0.85
N VAL A 297 -9.65 2.99 -1.62
CA VAL A 297 -10.09 4.34 -1.26
C VAL A 297 -11.05 4.84 -2.32
N ALA A 298 -12.17 5.40 -1.90
CA ALA A 298 -13.16 5.98 -2.81
C ALA A 298 -13.73 7.29 -2.22
N GLU A 299 -14.05 8.23 -3.11
CA GLU A 299 -14.65 9.52 -2.78
C GLU A 299 -16.01 9.66 -3.46
N ARG A 300 -17.02 10.08 -2.71
CA ARG A 300 -18.35 10.49 -3.21
C ARG A 300 -18.87 11.66 -2.38
N ASP A 301 -19.34 12.69 -3.05
CA ASP A 301 -19.99 13.85 -2.43
C ASP A 301 -19.14 14.53 -1.33
N GLY A 302 -17.82 14.52 -1.51
CA GLY A 302 -16.85 15.08 -0.56
C GLY A 302 -16.52 14.19 0.63
N GLN A 303 -17.06 12.96 0.68
CA GLN A 303 -16.70 11.97 1.68
C GLN A 303 -15.70 10.98 1.13
N VAL A 304 -14.65 10.69 1.89
CA VAL A 304 -13.60 9.75 1.51
C VAL A 304 -13.62 8.54 2.45
N LEU A 305 -13.85 7.36 1.88
CA LEU A 305 -13.86 6.11 2.64
C LEU A 305 -12.66 5.22 2.29
N LEU A 306 -12.17 4.51 3.29
CA LEU A 306 -11.22 3.42 3.19
C LEU A 306 -11.93 2.09 3.49
N VAL A 307 -11.70 1.10 2.64
CA VAL A 307 -12.20 -0.26 2.86
C VAL A 307 -11.06 -1.25 2.64
N THR A 308 -10.79 -2.09 3.62
CA THR A 308 -9.88 -3.23 3.48
C THR A 308 -10.65 -4.53 3.60
N VAL A 309 -10.40 -5.46 2.69
CA VAL A 309 -10.99 -6.82 2.63
C VAL A 309 -9.87 -7.84 2.50
N MET A 310 -9.88 -8.85 3.36
CA MET A 310 -8.85 -9.89 3.39
C MET A 310 -9.46 -11.27 3.32
N ASN A 311 -8.98 -12.07 2.39
CA ASN A 311 -9.25 -13.50 2.24
C ASN A 311 -10.74 -13.86 2.22
N PRO A 312 -11.50 -13.45 1.18
CA PRO A 312 -12.85 -13.96 0.96
C PRO A 312 -12.85 -15.49 0.83
N GLU A 313 -13.77 -16.17 1.51
CA GLU A 313 -13.87 -17.63 1.47
C GLU A 313 -14.63 -18.14 0.25
N LYS A 314 -15.44 -17.29 -0.40
CA LYS A 314 -16.05 -17.63 -1.68
C LYS A 314 -15.02 -17.74 -2.78
N SER A 315 -15.06 -18.85 -3.50
CA SER A 315 -14.14 -19.13 -4.62
C SER A 315 -14.56 -18.43 -5.93
N GLU A 316 -15.37 -17.39 -5.88
CA GLU A 316 -15.81 -16.65 -7.05
C GLU A 316 -14.69 -15.74 -7.58
N SER A 317 -14.68 -15.55 -8.90
CA SER A 317 -13.77 -14.58 -9.53
C SER A 317 -14.05 -13.18 -8.98
N ASN A 318 -12.95 -12.46 -8.68
CA ASN A 318 -13.03 -11.06 -8.26
C ASN A 318 -13.84 -10.79 -6.98
N GLU A 319 -14.09 -11.81 -6.13
CA GLU A 319 -14.96 -11.68 -4.94
C GLU A 319 -14.47 -10.56 -4.00
N VAL A 320 -13.16 -10.43 -3.81
CA VAL A 320 -12.58 -9.35 -2.98
C VAL A 320 -13.01 -7.95 -3.44
N TYR A 321 -13.13 -7.73 -4.75
CA TYR A 321 -13.57 -6.45 -5.31
C TYR A 321 -15.10 -6.27 -5.20
N LYS A 322 -15.86 -7.36 -5.39
CA LYS A 322 -17.33 -7.34 -5.25
C LYS A 322 -17.75 -7.04 -3.81
N GLU A 323 -17.10 -7.68 -2.83
CA GLU A 323 -17.35 -7.41 -1.43
C GLU A 323 -16.92 -5.99 -1.03
N THR A 324 -15.75 -5.53 -1.52
CA THR A 324 -15.31 -4.15 -1.29
C THR A 324 -16.30 -3.13 -1.85
N ALA A 325 -16.81 -3.33 -3.07
CA ALA A 325 -17.80 -2.44 -3.66
C ALA A 325 -19.09 -2.38 -2.82
N LYS A 326 -19.58 -3.53 -2.33
CA LYS A 326 -20.75 -3.60 -1.42
C LYS A 326 -20.49 -2.84 -0.12
N LEU A 327 -19.28 -2.97 0.45
CA LEU A 327 -18.89 -2.29 1.68
C LEU A 327 -18.78 -0.78 1.48
N PHE A 328 -18.22 -0.32 0.35
CA PHE A 328 -18.25 1.11 -0.01
C PHE A 328 -19.67 1.64 -0.16
N ASP A 329 -20.54 0.93 -0.90
CA ASP A 329 -21.94 1.34 -1.09
C ASP A 329 -22.71 1.42 0.23
N TRP A 330 -22.42 0.52 1.17
CA TRP A 330 -22.95 0.58 2.52
C TRP A 330 -22.37 1.77 3.28
N GLY A 331 -21.05 1.92 3.28
CA GLY A 331 -20.33 2.96 4.01
C GLY A 331 -20.79 4.37 3.63
N PHE A 332 -20.91 4.68 2.34
CA PHE A 332 -21.44 5.97 1.88
C PHE A 332 -22.90 6.25 2.30
N LYS A 333 -23.71 5.21 2.44
CA LYS A 333 -25.09 5.36 2.95
C LYS A 333 -25.15 5.47 4.47
N ALA A 334 -24.21 4.86 5.17
CA ALA A 334 -24.17 4.75 6.63
C ALA A 334 -23.45 5.93 7.30
N SER A 335 -22.54 6.56 6.61
CA SER A 335 -21.75 7.68 7.13
C SER A 335 -22.64 8.82 7.63
N GLY A 336 -22.25 9.41 8.76
CA GLY A 336 -23.04 10.41 9.46
C GLY A 336 -24.33 9.89 10.11
N LYS A 337 -24.63 8.59 9.99
CA LYS A 337 -25.82 7.95 10.59
C LYS A 337 -25.45 6.81 11.54
N VAL A 338 -24.32 6.15 11.30
CA VAL A 338 -23.84 5.06 12.15
C VAL A 338 -22.89 5.65 13.20
N GLU A 339 -23.07 5.22 14.45
CA GLU A 339 -22.12 5.53 15.52
C GLU A 339 -20.85 4.67 15.31
N PRO A 340 -19.65 5.27 15.30
CA PRO A 340 -18.40 4.53 15.09
C PRO A 340 -18.19 3.41 16.11
N VAL A 341 -17.56 2.32 15.69
CA VAL A 341 -17.18 1.19 16.54
C VAL A 341 -15.75 1.29 17.06
N GLY A 342 -14.99 2.28 16.59
CA GLY A 342 -13.62 2.58 16.95
C GLY A 342 -13.06 3.66 16.04
N GLU A 343 -11.75 3.82 16.07
CA GLU A 343 -11.03 4.83 15.29
C GLU A 343 -9.71 4.32 14.74
N LEU A 344 -9.25 4.88 13.64
CA LEU A 344 -7.89 4.72 13.13
C LEU A 344 -6.98 5.66 13.90
N VAL A 345 -6.16 5.11 14.79
CA VAL A 345 -5.28 5.90 15.66
C VAL A 345 -4.26 6.72 14.87
N PRO A 346 -3.85 7.89 15.37
CA PRO A 346 -2.77 8.66 14.76
C PRO A 346 -1.40 7.99 14.96
N PRO A 347 -0.36 8.33 14.19
CA PRO A 347 1.01 7.90 14.43
C PRO A 347 1.51 8.28 15.83
N LYS A 348 2.46 7.50 16.40
CA LYS A 348 3.04 7.77 17.73
C LYS A 348 3.58 9.18 17.85
N SER A 349 4.33 9.64 16.84
CA SER A 349 4.89 11.01 16.80
C SER A 349 3.85 12.11 16.87
N ALA A 350 2.66 11.92 16.28
CA ALA A 350 1.57 12.87 16.35
C ALA A 350 0.93 12.92 17.75
N VAL A 351 0.84 11.77 18.43
CA VAL A 351 0.37 11.69 19.82
C VAL A 351 1.33 12.42 20.76
N GLU A 352 2.64 12.16 20.63
CA GLU A 352 3.69 12.78 21.44
C GLU A 352 3.72 14.31 21.23
N ALA A 353 3.60 14.78 20.00
CA ALA A 353 3.55 16.22 19.70
C ALA A 353 2.34 16.92 20.34
N SER A 354 1.19 16.23 20.43
CA SER A 354 -0.01 16.78 21.07
C SER A 354 0.03 16.72 22.60
N ALA A 355 0.85 15.82 23.17
CA ALA A 355 1.00 15.66 24.60
C ALA A 355 2.03 16.63 25.23
N GLN A 356 2.87 17.31 24.43
CA GLN A 356 3.77 18.32 24.95
C GLN A 356 2.98 19.56 25.38
N PRO A 357 3.02 19.97 26.67
CA PRO A 357 2.41 21.21 27.12
C PRO A 357 3.13 22.37 26.41
N GLY A 358 2.37 23.24 25.76
CA GLY A 358 2.91 24.42 25.09
C GLY A 358 3.87 25.15 26.03
N GLY A 359 5.15 25.20 25.67
CA GLY A 359 6.16 25.97 26.38
C GLY A 359 5.80 27.44 26.36
N SER A 360 5.12 27.89 27.40
CA SER A 360 5.00 29.32 27.72
C SER A 360 6.40 29.86 27.93
N GLY A 361 6.95 30.53 26.93
CA GLY A 361 8.14 31.34 27.05
C GLY A 361 7.85 32.52 27.94
N SER A 362 7.82 32.29 29.26
CA SER A 362 7.85 33.37 30.29
C SER A 362 9.31 33.78 30.50
N GLY A 363 9.77 34.69 29.67
CA GLY A 363 11.01 35.43 29.85
C GLY A 363 10.80 36.51 30.91
N SER A 364 10.89 36.11 32.20
CA SER A 364 11.04 37.05 33.32
C SER A 364 12.49 37.52 33.42
N GLY A 365 12.79 38.60 32.75
CA GLY A 365 14.03 39.38 32.93
C GLY A 365 13.84 40.52 33.85
N SER A 366 14.10 40.32 35.17
CA SER A 366 14.29 41.35 36.19
C SER A 366 15.66 41.99 36.01
N GLY A 367 15.70 43.27 35.66
CA GLY A 367 16.89 44.11 35.59
C GLY A 367 16.54 45.54 35.99
N SER A 368 16.77 45.87 37.26
CA SER A 368 16.74 47.22 37.80
C SER A 368 17.96 48.02 37.30
N GLY A 369 17.76 49.26 36.86
CA GLY A 369 18.79 50.23 36.52
C GLY A 369 18.19 51.61 36.32
N SER A 370 18.32 52.44 37.31
CA SER A 370 18.03 53.88 37.37
C SER A 370 18.82 54.72 36.39
N GLY A 371 18.26 55.84 35.86
CA GLY A 371 19.02 56.92 35.24
C GLY A 371 18.21 57.88 34.36
N GLU A 372 17.76 58.88 34.92
CA GLU A 372 17.47 60.28 34.51
C GLU A 372 17.47 60.74 33.05
N ALA A 373 16.43 61.50 32.78
CA ALA A 373 16.27 62.85 32.21
C ALA A 373 16.63 63.17 30.75
N GLY A 374 15.64 63.78 30.09
CA GLY A 374 15.92 64.78 29.07
C GLY A 374 15.06 64.77 27.83
N GLY A 375 13.99 65.49 27.80
CA GLY A 375 13.66 66.65 26.97
C GLY A 375 13.07 66.41 25.58
N SER A 376 11.83 66.93 25.48
CA SER A 376 11.25 67.74 24.37
C SER A 376 10.75 67.07 23.07
N GLU A 377 9.43 67.17 22.93
CA GLU A 377 8.62 67.85 21.88
C GLU A 377 8.85 67.38 20.41
N ASP A 378 7.90 67.09 19.59
CA ASP A 378 6.60 67.73 19.22
C ASP A 378 5.95 66.94 18.09
N GLY A 379 4.63 67.04 17.94
CA GLY A 379 3.99 66.95 16.65
C GLY A 379 3.01 65.78 16.40
N SER A 380 1.85 65.90 17.06
CA SER A 380 0.47 65.75 16.52
C SER A 380 0.20 64.96 15.25
N LYS A 381 -0.70 64.00 15.33
CA LYS A 381 -2.12 63.97 14.96
C LYS A 381 -2.75 62.62 15.02
N GLN A 382 -3.66 62.43 15.90
CA GLN A 382 -5.03 61.93 15.83
C GLN A 382 -5.47 61.16 14.58
N MET A 383 -5.98 59.92 14.75
CA MET A 383 -7.41 59.58 14.75
C MET A 383 -7.65 58.10 15.09
N VAL A 384 -8.35 57.90 16.15
CA VAL A 384 -9.62 57.18 16.40
C VAL A 384 -9.81 55.84 15.68
N GLY A 385 -9.86 54.75 16.42
CA GLY A 385 -11.10 54.15 16.80
C GLY A 385 -11.17 52.63 16.66
N ALA A 386 -11.64 52.04 17.71
CA ALA A 386 -12.40 50.81 17.80
C ALA A 386 -11.66 49.47 17.98
N SER A 387 -11.70 49.07 19.22
CA SER A 387 -11.58 47.69 19.69
C SER A 387 -12.66 46.80 19.08
N ALA A 388 -12.28 45.57 18.65
CA ALA A 388 -13.20 44.44 18.62
C ALA A 388 -12.40 43.17 18.82
N GLU A 389 -12.67 42.51 19.92
CA GLU A 389 -12.37 41.12 20.20
C GLU A 389 -13.04 40.23 19.15
N GLY A 390 -12.38 39.14 18.75
CA GLY A 390 -13.01 38.14 17.92
C GLY A 390 -12.05 37.03 17.55
N GLY A 391 -12.23 35.85 18.15
CA GLY A 391 -11.46 34.65 17.96
C GLY A 391 -11.40 34.22 16.50
N SER A 392 -10.23 33.82 16.06
CA SER A 392 -9.99 33.30 14.72
C SER A 392 -10.17 31.80 14.71
N SER A 393 -11.30 31.37 14.23
CA SER A 393 -11.53 30.00 13.78
C SER A 393 -10.89 29.78 12.39
N GLY A 394 -10.12 28.67 12.22
CA GLY A 394 -9.34 28.32 11.06
C GLY A 394 -10.10 27.98 9.75
N ILE A 395 -11.30 28.53 9.56
CA ILE A 395 -12.17 28.28 8.39
C ILE A 395 -11.74 29.12 7.15
N GLY A 396 -10.97 30.19 7.34
CA GLY A 396 -10.61 31.10 6.24
C GLY A 396 -9.62 30.56 5.22
N ILE A 397 -8.78 29.58 5.60
CA ILE A 397 -7.76 29.03 4.71
C ILE A 397 -8.35 27.92 3.79
N ALA A 398 -9.36 27.20 4.27
CA ALA A 398 -10.01 26.15 3.49
C ALA A 398 -10.77 26.72 2.27
N PHE A 399 -11.42 27.88 2.40
CA PHE A 399 -12.13 28.52 1.29
C PHE A 399 -11.23 29.15 0.23
N ALA A 400 -10.00 29.56 0.59
CA ALA A 400 -9.06 30.11 -0.39
C ALA A 400 -8.46 29.02 -1.30
N VAL A 401 -8.26 27.81 -0.80
CA VAL A 401 -7.70 26.70 -1.56
C VAL A 401 -8.76 26.07 -2.48
N THR A 402 -10.00 25.90 -2.00
CA THR A 402 -11.10 25.36 -2.81
C THR A 402 -11.54 26.31 -3.93
N GLY A 403 -11.56 27.62 -3.67
CA GLY A 403 -11.87 28.62 -4.70
C GLY A 403 -10.83 28.67 -5.82
N GLY A 404 -9.54 28.55 -5.48
CA GLY A 404 -8.44 28.52 -6.45
C GLY A 404 -8.48 27.28 -7.34
N LEU A 405 -8.83 26.11 -6.79
CA LEU A 405 -8.91 24.85 -7.54
C LEU A 405 -10.07 24.86 -8.54
N LEU A 406 -11.22 25.37 -8.15
CA LEU A 406 -12.40 25.48 -9.04
C LEU A 406 -12.15 26.44 -10.21
N VAL A 407 -11.42 27.53 -9.99
CA VAL A 407 -11.05 28.47 -11.08
C VAL A 407 -10.06 27.82 -12.05
N LEU A 408 -9.10 27.02 -11.55
CA LEU A 408 -8.15 26.28 -12.40
C LEU A 408 -8.84 25.17 -13.21
N LEU A 409 -9.81 24.47 -12.61
CA LEU A 409 -10.59 23.44 -13.32
C LEU A 409 -11.50 24.06 -14.38
N ALA A 410 -12.14 25.19 -14.11
CA ALA A 410 -12.94 25.91 -15.08
C ALA A 410 -12.10 26.47 -16.22
N ALA A 411 -10.90 26.99 -15.95
CA ALA A 411 -9.95 27.44 -16.96
C ALA A 411 -9.43 26.28 -17.80
N GLY A 412 -9.12 25.12 -17.17
CA GLY A 412 -8.71 23.90 -17.86
C GLY A 412 -9.79 23.36 -18.78
N ALA A 413 -11.05 23.28 -18.32
CA ALA A 413 -12.18 22.85 -19.12
C ALA A 413 -12.45 23.81 -20.29
N TYR A 414 -12.32 25.13 -20.09
CA TYR A 414 -12.46 26.14 -21.15
C TYR A 414 -11.37 25.99 -22.22
N LEU A 415 -10.11 25.77 -21.84
CA LEU A 415 -8.99 25.59 -22.77
C LEU A 415 -9.11 24.29 -23.59
N VAL A 416 -9.56 23.20 -22.95
CA VAL A 416 -9.81 21.92 -23.62
C VAL A 416 -10.97 22.08 -24.63
N ASN A 417 -12.08 22.70 -24.24
CA ASN A 417 -13.23 22.93 -25.13
C ASN A 417 -12.89 23.88 -26.30
N ARG A 418 -11.97 24.83 -26.08
CA ARG A 418 -11.51 25.74 -27.15
C ARG A 418 -10.57 25.03 -28.13
N ARG A 419 -9.82 24.02 -27.72
CA ARG A 419 -8.86 23.31 -28.58
C ARG A 419 -9.46 22.09 -29.29
N TRP A 420 -10.49 21.49 -28.69
CA TRP A 420 -11.29 20.39 -29.25
C TRP A 420 -12.76 20.59 -28.91
N PRO A 421 -13.53 21.33 -29.75
CA PRO A 421 -14.95 21.50 -29.50
C PRO A 421 -15.65 20.14 -29.60
N LEU A 422 -16.39 19.79 -28.56
CA LEU A 422 -17.20 18.57 -28.54
C LEU A 422 -18.27 18.65 -29.63
N PRO A 423 -18.53 17.59 -30.41
CA PRO A 423 -19.57 17.59 -31.42
C PRO A 423 -20.93 17.75 -30.75
N ASP A 424 -21.77 18.66 -31.35
CA ASP A 424 -23.13 18.97 -30.92
C ASP A 424 -24.03 17.73 -30.90
N LEU A 425 -24.26 17.15 -29.70
CA LEU A 425 -25.22 16.05 -29.48
C LEU A 425 -26.66 16.52 -29.23
N VAL A 426 -26.98 17.78 -29.51
CA VAL A 426 -28.34 18.34 -29.35
C VAL A 426 -28.81 18.93 -30.63
N ARG A 427 -29.20 18.09 -31.60
CA ARG A 427 -30.18 18.43 -32.65
C ARG A 427 -30.74 17.20 -33.36
N ARG A 428 -31.69 16.50 -32.73
CA ARG A 428 -32.73 15.74 -33.45
C ARG A 428 -33.94 15.56 -32.53
N ARG A 429 -34.82 16.56 -32.57
CA ARG A 429 -36.27 16.38 -32.42
C ARG A 429 -36.93 17.43 -33.28
N ARG A 430 -37.26 17.01 -34.45
CA ARG A 430 -38.51 17.32 -35.20
C ARG A 430 -38.76 16.21 -36.19
#